data_b5e1ff194bbf6a2f78f32d31b6fc2887
#
_entry.id   b5e1ff194bbf6a2f78f32d31b6fc2887
#
_cell.length_a   1.000
_cell.length_b   1.000
_cell.length_c   1.000
_cell.angle_alpha   90.00
_cell.angle_beta   90.00
_cell.angle_gamma   90.00
#
_symmetry.space_group_name_H-M   'P 1'
#
loop_
_entity.id
_entity.type
_entity.pdbx_description
1 polymer ?
#
loop_
_entity_poly.entity_id
_entity_poly.type
_entity_poly.pdbx_seq_one_letter_code
_entity_poly.pdbx_strand_id
1 'polypeptide(L)'
;MKPIAHARNNKALALSSSFLKETAAPREGCEAPLRHSRSSDLRTREILSEGMFRRVLRWERKRAERYQKSFMLMLLDASQPLLTDRGQRTLPAILAALSRSTRETDMAGWYQEEAILGVLFTEVCEADRRSLENLLRASVTESLRAKLGAELADWIRISFHFFPEGWNEPNRDHGADVTLYPDLLNQNDTKKFPRILKRAMDITGSILALLLFSPVFAIISAIIKLTSKGPIFYRQERVGQYGRGFTFLKFRSMTCANDPGIHRDYVRRFIAGEIGSKATGSDKNPVFKITADPRVTRVGKFLRRTSLDELPQFINVLKGEMSLVGPRPPIPYELESYRTWHRRRVLDVKPGITGLWQVKGRSRTSFDDMVRLDLRYAGTWSPWLDIKILLQTPRAAFFGEGAY
;
A
#
# COMPACT_ATOMS: atom_id res chain seq x y z
N MET A 1 43.04 52.31 -33.68
CA MET A 1 44.12 51.36 -33.93
C MET A 1 43.54 49.96 -34.06
N LYS A 2 43.89 49.37 -35.16
CA LYS A 2 43.40 48.06 -35.68
C LYS A 2 43.95 46.86 -34.89
N PRO A 3 43.58 45.63 -35.32
CA PRO A 3 42.92 44.51 -34.67
C PRO A 3 43.87 43.30 -34.54
N ILE A 4 43.44 42.25 -33.90
CA ILE A 4 43.93 40.90 -34.27
C ILE A 4 42.79 39.88 -34.11
N ALA A 5 42.50 39.26 -35.23
CA ALA A 5 41.63 38.10 -35.39
C ALA A 5 42.32 36.81 -34.96
N HIS A 6 41.58 35.87 -34.41
CA HIS A 6 41.87 34.46 -34.61
C HIS A 6 40.58 33.63 -34.83
N ALA A 7 40.45 33.22 -36.07
CA ALA A 7 39.55 32.19 -36.50
C ALA A 7 39.99 30.82 -35.97
N ARG A 8 39.06 30.00 -35.45
CA ARG A 8 39.16 28.54 -35.51
C ARG A 8 37.80 27.84 -35.33
N ASN A 9 37.47 27.18 -36.43
CA ASN A 9 36.73 25.92 -36.55
C ASN A 9 35.23 25.86 -36.31
N ASN A 10 34.52 26.25 -37.34
CA ASN A 10 33.28 25.62 -37.77
C ASN A 10 33.52 24.18 -38.28
N LYS A 11 33.30 23.19 -37.44
CA LYS A 11 33.12 21.78 -37.84
C LYS A 11 32.51 20.98 -36.69
N ALA A 12 31.29 21.30 -36.29
CA ALA A 12 30.50 20.47 -35.36
C ALA A 12 28.99 20.81 -35.41
N LEU A 13 28.45 21.00 -36.60
CA LEU A 13 27.02 21.27 -36.78
C LEU A 13 26.47 20.58 -38.04
N ALA A 14 26.72 19.27 -38.15
CA ALA A 14 26.14 18.45 -39.24
C ALA A 14 26.03 16.98 -38.84
N LEU A 15 25.63 16.65 -37.60
CA LEU A 15 25.34 15.28 -37.19
C LEU A 15 24.30 15.27 -36.04
N SER A 16 23.12 15.87 -36.24
CA SER A 16 22.03 15.71 -35.29
C SER A 16 20.61 15.73 -35.89
N SER A 17 20.45 15.33 -37.17
CA SER A 17 19.11 15.24 -37.77
C SER A 17 18.71 13.83 -38.24
N SER A 18 19.37 12.77 -37.78
CA SER A 18 19.06 11.40 -38.17
C SER A 18 18.68 10.45 -37.01
N PHE A 19 18.37 10.98 -35.83
CA PHE A 19 18.01 10.13 -34.66
C PHE A 19 16.56 10.30 -34.16
N LEU A 20 15.64 10.69 -35.03
CA LEU A 20 14.21 10.74 -34.68
C LEU A 20 13.36 9.99 -35.70
N LYS A 21 13.75 8.76 -35.98
CA LYS A 21 12.88 7.73 -36.61
C LYS A 21 13.30 6.37 -36.05
N GLU A 22 13.24 6.20 -34.77
CA GLU A 22 13.21 4.87 -34.20
C GLU A 22 11.75 4.50 -34.03
N THR A 23 11.28 3.81 -35.03
CA THR A 23 10.04 3.05 -35.08
C THR A 23 9.89 2.28 -33.76
N ALA A 24 8.72 2.43 -33.16
CA ALA A 24 8.25 1.59 -32.07
C ALA A 24 8.44 0.12 -32.50
N ALA A 25 9.40 -0.55 -31.91
CA ALA A 25 9.50 -2.00 -32.00
C ALA A 25 8.19 -2.61 -31.46
N PRO A 26 7.63 -3.60 -32.11
CA PRO A 26 6.47 -4.31 -31.59
C PRO A 26 6.87 -4.90 -30.23
N ARG A 27 6.09 -4.59 -29.19
CA ARG A 27 6.21 -5.25 -27.89
C ARG A 27 6.11 -6.74 -28.14
N GLU A 28 7.19 -7.46 -27.88
CA GLU A 28 7.19 -8.92 -27.89
C GLU A 28 5.99 -9.40 -27.09
N GLY A 29 5.14 -10.16 -27.75
CA GLY A 29 3.88 -10.62 -27.21
C GLY A 29 4.14 -11.48 -25.99
N CYS A 30 3.34 -11.28 -24.94
CA CYS A 30 3.19 -12.24 -23.86
C CYS A 30 2.76 -13.57 -24.50
N GLU A 31 3.68 -14.51 -24.63
CA GLU A 31 3.34 -15.84 -25.11
C GLU A 31 2.39 -16.50 -24.10
N ALA A 32 1.22 -16.83 -24.56
CA ALA A 32 0.26 -17.65 -23.83
C ALA A 32 0.92 -18.98 -23.43
N PRO A 33 0.56 -19.59 -22.30
CA PRO A 33 1.11 -20.87 -21.88
C PRO A 33 0.74 -21.93 -22.89
N LEU A 34 1.68 -22.34 -23.74
CA LEU A 34 1.45 -23.22 -24.88
C LEU A 34 2.16 -24.54 -24.77
N ARG A 35 1.31 -25.55 -24.97
CA ARG A 35 1.56 -26.82 -25.64
C ARG A 35 2.89 -27.54 -25.37
N HIS A 36 2.69 -28.58 -24.64
CA HIS A 36 3.45 -29.79 -24.43
C HIS A 36 4.49 -30.13 -25.49
N SER A 37 5.75 -30.17 -25.12
CA SER A 37 6.65 -31.20 -25.63
C SER A 37 6.60 -32.37 -24.64
N ARG A 38 6.15 -33.49 -25.12
CA ARG A 38 6.21 -34.78 -24.41
C ARG A 38 7.65 -35.18 -24.26
N SER A 39 8.23 -35.05 -23.09
CA SER A 39 9.33 -35.90 -22.66
C SER A 39 8.96 -36.51 -21.32
N SER A 40 8.90 -37.82 -21.32
CA SER A 40 8.58 -38.72 -20.24
C SER A 40 9.75 -38.74 -19.23
N ASP A 41 9.74 -37.77 -18.30
CA ASP A 41 10.42 -37.93 -17.03
C ASP A 41 9.57 -37.22 -15.98
N LEU A 42 8.75 -38.04 -15.28
CA LEU A 42 8.03 -37.67 -14.09
C LEU A 42 9.04 -37.43 -12.95
N ARG A 43 9.87 -36.39 -13.06
CA ARG A 43 10.60 -35.85 -11.92
C ARG A 43 9.55 -35.32 -10.97
N THR A 44 9.42 -35.97 -9.84
CA THR A 44 8.61 -35.51 -8.71
C THR A 44 9.10 -34.11 -8.39
N ARG A 45 8.29 -33.10 -8.71
CA ARG A 45 8.62 -31.70 -8.47
C ARG A 45 8.81 -31.53 -6.97
N GLU A 46 10.00 -31.12 -6.54
CA GLU A 46 10.27 -30.86 -5.13
C GLU A 46 9.35 -29.75 -4.65
N ILE A 47 8.50 -30.06 -3.66
CA ILE A 47 7.62 -29.12 -3.02
C ILE A 47 8.43 -28.37 -1.97
N LEU A 48 8.43 -27.04 -2.05
CA LEU A 48 9.05 -26.23 -1.01
C LEU A 48 8.26 -26.36 0.31
N SER A 49 9.00 -26.48 1.42
CA SER A 49 8.38 -26.41 2.76
C SER A 49 7.72 -25.04 2.97
N GLU A 50 6.75 -24.96 3.88
CA GLU A 50 6.02 -23.72 4.20
C GLU A 50 6.97 -22.53 4.46
N GLY A 51 7.99 -22.74 5.28
CA GLY A 51 8.96 -21.71 5.61
C GLY A 51 9.75 -21.21 4.39
N MET A 52 10.11 -22.13 3.49
CA MET A 52 10.85 -21.79 2.27
C MET A 52 9.93 -21.12 1.24
N PHE A 53 8.73 -21.63 1.01
CA PHE A 53 7.77 -21.07 0.06
C PHE A 53 7.37 -19.64 0.45
N ARG A 54 7.06 -19.40 1.73
CA ARG A 54 6.77 -18.06 2.24
C ARG A 54 7.97 -17.10 2.13
N ARG A 55 9.20 -17.62 2.22
CA ARG A 55 10.41 -16.84 1.99
C ARG A 55 10.58 -16.47 0.53
N VAL A 56 10.36 -17.41 -0.38
CA VAL A 56 10.39 -17.19 -1.82
C VAL A 56 9.33 -16.17 -2.24
N LEU A 57 8.08 -16.33 -1.78
CA LEU A 57 7.00 -15.37 -2.03
C LEU A 57 7.38 -13.94 -1.57
N ARG A 58 8.02 -13.82 -0.40
CA ARG A 58 8.52 -12.53 0.10
C ARG A 58 9.62 -11.95 -0.81
N TRP A 59 10.52 -12.77 -1.30
CA TRP A 59 11.60 -12.34 -2.19
C TRP A 59 11.05 -11.92 -3.55
N GLU A 60 10.13 -12.69 -4.11
CA GLU A 60 9.51 -12.35 -5.39
C GLU A 60 8.70 -11.06 -5.30
N ARG A 61 7.95 -10.87 -4.22
CA ARG A 61 7.26 -9.59 -3.98
C ARG A 61 8.25 -8.41 -3.94
N LYS A 62 9.35 -8.51 -3.19
CA LYS A 62 10.37 -7.45 -3.15
C LYS A 62 11.01 -7.21 -4.51
N ARG A 63 11.21 -8.27 -5.29
CA ARG A 63 11.72 -8.19 -6.65
C ARG A 63 10.72 -7.48 -7.55
N ALA A 64 9.46 -7.87 -7.48
CA ALA A 64 8.36 -7.25 -8.22
C ALA A 64 8.16 -5.77 -7.86
N GLU A 65 8.25 -5.41 -6.57
CA GLU A 65 8.24 -4.02 -6.09
C GLU A 65 9.40 -3.20 -6.72
N ARG A 66 10.58 -3.79 -6.84
CA ARG A 66 11.78 -3.11 -7.35
C ARG A 66 11.77 -2.93 -8.87
N TYR A 67 11.36 -3.96 -9.59
CA TYR A 67 11.40 -3.99 -11.06
C TYR A 67 10.06 -3.70 -11.71
N GLN A 68 9.02 -3.40 -10.92
CA GLN A 68 7.65 -3.15 -11.38
C GLN A 68 7.10 -4.29 -12.25
N LYS A 69 7.50 -5.53 -11.93
CA LYS A 69 6.98 -6.73 -12.58
C LYS A 69 5.80 -7.28 -11.80
N SER A 70 4.90 -7.96 -12.51
CA SER A 70 3.74 -8.62 -11.90
C SER A 70 4.00 -10.10 -11.72
N PHE A 71 3.41 -10.68 -10.68
CA PHE A 71 3.35 -12.12 -10.45
C PHE A 71 1.95 -12.52 -9.97
N MET A 72 1.65 -13.81 -10.06
CA MET A 72 0.39 -14.37 -9.58
C MET A 72 0.69 -15.52 -8.62
N LEU A 73 -0.04 -15.56 -7.52
CA LEU A 73 -0.05 -16.65 -6.57
C LEU A 73 -1.39 -17.40 -6.72
N MET A 74 -1.33 -18.68 -7.05
CA MET A 74 -2.47 -19.59 -7.01
C MET A 74 -2.39 -20.40 -5.71
N LEU A 75 -3.49 -20.47 -4.96
CA LEU A 75 -3.61 -21.29 -3.77
C LEU A 75 -4.67 -22.37 -3.99
N LEU A 76 -4.35 -23.57 -3.57
CA LEU A 76 -5.23 -24.73 -3.54
C LEU A 76 -5.44 -25.11 -2.08
N ASP A 77 -6.62 -24.79 -1.55
CA ASP A 77 -7.03 -25.25 -0.21
C ASP A 77 -7.55 -26.69 -0.34
N ALA A 78 -6.71 -27.60 0.08
CA ALA A 78 -6.97 -29.05 0.09
C ALA A 78 -7.07 -29.61 1.52
N SER A 79 -7.36 -28.77 2.51
CA SER A 79 -7.42 -29.12 3.94
C SER A 79 -8.32 -30.33 4.18
N GLN A 80 -9.51 -30.35 3.60
CA GLN A 80 -10.48 -31.44 3.78
C GLN A 80 -10.03 -32.74 3.09
N PRO A 81 -9.69 -32.75 1.79
CA PRO A 81 -9.22 -33.96 1.11
C PRO A 81 -7.93 -34.55 1.73
N LEU A 82 -7.00 -33.73 2.16
CA LEU A 82 -5.75 -34.20 2.77
C LEU A 82 -5.96 -34.86 4.13
N LEU A 83 -6.94 -34.40 4.90
CA LEU A 83 -7.32 -35.03 6.17
C LEU A 83 -7.98 -36.41 5.97
N THR A 84 -8.74 -36.58 4.88
CA THR A 84 -9.54 -37.82 4.65
C THR A 84 -8.66 -39.04 4.40
N ASP A 85 -7.58 -38.90 3.60
CA ASP A 85 -6.66 -39.97 3.25
C ASP A 85 -5.24 -39.81 3.81
N ARG A 86 -5.08 -38.92 4.78
CA ARG A 86 -3.76 -38.48 5.32
C ARG A 86 -2.78 -38.07 4.23
N GLY A 87 -3.29 -37.55 3.10
CA GLY A 87 -2.49 -37.06 2.00
C GLY A 87 -1.79 -38.11 1.14
N GLN A 88 -1.93 -39.41 1.43
CA GLN A 88 -1.18 -40.47 0.74
C GLN A 88 -1.51 -40.58 -0.75
N ARG A 89 -2.80 -40.43 -1.12
CA ARG A 89 -3.23 -40.45 -2.53
C ARG A 89 -3.52 -39.05 -3.08
N THR A 90 -4.06 -38.19 -2.25
CA THR A 90 -4.50 -36.84 -2.64
C THR A 90 -3.33 -35.96 -3.01
N LEU A 91 -2.27 -35.92 -2.23
CA LEU A 91 -1.11 -35.07 -2.50
C LEU A 91 -0.41 -35.42 -3.82
N PRO A 92 -0.03 -36.68 -4.12
CA PRO A 92 0.55 -37.03 -5.41
C PRO A 92 -0.35 -36.69 -6.60
N ALA A 93 -1.67 -36.84 -6.45
CA ALA A 93 -2.63 -36.52 -7.51
C ALA A 93 -2.70 -35.00 -7.77
N ILE A 94 -2.71 -34.17 -6.70
CA ILE A 94 -2.66 -32.71 -6.84
C ILE A 94 -1.36 -32.29 -7.54
N LEU A 95 -0.22 -32.84 -7.15
CA LEU A 95 1.08 -32.52 -7.75
C LEU A 95 1.14 -32.92 -9.23
N ALA A 96 0.61 -34.09 -9.58
CA ALA A 96 0.51 -34.51 -10.96
C ALA A 96 -0.45 -33.63 -11.79
N ALA A 97 -1.51 -33.09 -11.18
CA ALA A 97 -2.37 -32.11 -11.85
C ALA A 97 -1.66 -30.76 -12.06
N LEU A 98 -0.94 -30.30 -11.06
CA LEU A 98 -0.19 -29.04 -11.13
C LEU A 98 0.96 -29.11 -12.15
N SER A 99 1.70 -30.21 -12.21
CA SER A 99 2.82 -30.38 -13.16
C SER A 99 2.41 -30.29 -14.63
N ARG A 100 1.12 -30.55 -14.93
CA ARG A 100 0.56 -30.40 -16.29
C ARG A 100 0.15 -28.97 -16.62
N SER A 101 -0.15 -28.17 -15.62
CA SER A 101 -0.72 -26.84 -15.78
C SER A 101 0.27 -25.71 -15.44
N THR A 102 1.50 -26.05 -15.04
CA THR A 102 2.52 -25.10 -14.61
C THR A 102 3.81 -25.28 -15.40
N ARG A 103 4.57 -24.19 -15.56
CA ARG A 103 5.89 -24.19 -16.22
C ARG A 103 6.97 -24.72 -15.26
N GLU A 104 8.10 -25.13 -15.79
CA GLU A 104 9.26 -25.54 -14.99
C GLU A 104 9.78 -24.40 -14.10
N THR A 105 9.64 -23.15 -14.57
CA THR A 105 10.04 -21.93 -13.85
C THR A 105 9.09 -21.53 -12.73
N ASP A 106 7.86 -22.06 -12.70
CA ASP A 106 6.89 -21.76 -11.65
C ASP A 106 7.24 -22.53 -10.38
N MET A 107 7.12 -21.91 -9.23
CA MET A 107 7.52 -22.48 -7.95
C MET A 107 6.31 -22.99 -7.18
N ALA A 108 6.34 -24.28 -6.77
CA ALA A 108 5.30 -24.88 -5.96
C ALA A 108 5.80 -25.17 -4.55
N GLY A 109 4.95 -24.99 -3.55
CA GLY A 109 5.29 -25.22 -2.15
C GLY A 109 4.08 -25.16 -1.22
N TRP A 110 4.29 -25.48 0.04
CA TRP A 110 3.28 -25.32 1.07
C TRP A 110 3.11 -23.84 1.45
N TYR A 111 1.94 -23.28 1.21
CA TYR A 111 1.55 -21.99 1.78
C TYR A 111 1.18 -22.13 3.26
N GLN A 112 0.49 -23.23 3.59
CA GLN A 112 0.25 -23.72 4.93
C GLN A 112 0.42 -25.24 4.89
N GLU A 113 1.31 -25.76 5.72
CA GLU A 113 1.68 -27.17 5.72
C GLU A 113 0.46 -28.07 5.92
N GLU A 114 0.36 -29.15 5.15
CA GLU A 114 -0.73 -30.13 5.16
C GLU A 114 -2.14 -29.57 4.90
N ALA A 115 -2.27 -28.30 4.47
CA ALA A 115 -3.58 -27.69 4.25
C ALA A 115 -3.67 -26.96 2.90
N ILE A 116 -2.73 -26.04 2.62
CA ILE A 116 -2.81 -25.16 1.45
C ILE A 116 -1.52 -25.24 0.65
N LEU A 117 -1.65 -25.67 -0.60
CA LEU A 117 -0.56 -25.64 -1.59
C LEU A 117 -0.59 -24.30 -2.34
N GLY A 118 0.57 -23.74 -2.58
CA GLY A 118 0.75 -22.53 -3.37
C GLY A 118 1.57 -22.78 -4.63
N VAL A 119 1.22 -22.08 -5.71
CA VAL A 119 2.02 -22.02 -6.92
C VAL A 119 2.25 -20.55 -7.28
N LEU A 120 3.51 -20.19 -7.43
CA LEU A 120 3.95 -18.85 -7.77
C LEU A 120 4.30 -18.77 -9.25
N PHE A 121 3.53 -18.00 -10.00
CA PHE A 121 3.74 -17.70 -11.41
C PHE A 121 4.46 -16.37 -11.54
N THR A 122 5.67 -16.38 -12.07
CA THR A 122 6.45 -15.17 -12.30
C THR A 122 6.21 -14.60 -13.70
N GLU A 123 6.45 -13.28 -13.86
CA GLU A 123 6.35 -12.60 -15.16
C GLU A 123 4.97 -12.70 -15.85
N VAL A 124 3.92 -12.46 -15.09
CA VAL A 124 2.54 -12.43 -15.59
C VAL A 124 2.23 -11.07 -16.20
N CYS A 125 1.65 -11.05 -17.42
CA CYS A 125 1.20 -9.82 -18.07
C CYS A 125 -0.11 -9.31 -17.45
N GLU A 126 -0.18 -8.02 -17.14
CA GLU A 126 -1.39 -7.43 -16.52
C GLU A 126 -2.62 -7.47 -17.45
N ALA A 127 -2.40 -7.38 -18.77
CA ALA A 127 -3.48 -7.37 -19.77
C ALA A 127 -4.28 -8.69 -19.80
N ASP A 128 -3.65 -9.81 -19.44
CA ASP A 128 -4.21 -11.15 -19.59
C ASP A 128 -4.70 -11.78 -18.28
N ARG A 129 -4.76 -11.02 -17.18
CA ARG A 129 -5.11 -11.55 -15.83
C ARG A 129 -6.32 -12.46 -15.81
N ARG A 130 -7.47 -11.99 -16.32
CA ARG A 130 -8.74 -12.74 -16.30
C ARG A 130 -8.69 -13.97 -17.20
N SER A 131 -8.10 -13.85 -18.36
CA SER A 131 -7.94 -14.97 -19.30
C SER A 131 -7.04 -16.05 -18.71
N LEU A 132 -5.92 -15.67 -18.10
CA LEU A 132 -4.99 -16.57 -17.48
C LEU A 132 -5.62 -17.27 -16.25
N GLU A 133 -6.34 -16.54 -15.40
CA GLU A 133 -7.08 -17.10 -14.26
C GLU A 133 -8.08 -18.17 -14.72
N ASN A 134 -8.89 -17.86 -15.72
CA ASN A 134 -9.90 -18.77 -16.26
C ASN A 134 -9.27 -20.02 -16.88
N LEU A 135 -8.21 -19.85 -17.66
CA LEU A 135 -7.48 -20.97 -18.28
C LEU A 135 -6.85 -21.89 -17.22
N LEU A 136 -6.15 -21.34 -16.24
CA LEU A 136 -5.53 -22.13 -15.19
C LEU A 136 -6.57 -22.79 -14.30
N ARG A 137 -7.64 -22.09 -13.93
CA ARG A 137 -8.75 -22.66 -13.17
C ARG A 137 -9.36 -23.85 -13.88
N ALA A 138 -9.69 -23.72 -15.17
CA ALA A 138 -10.26 -24.80 -15.96
C ALA A 138 -9.29 -25.99 -16.07
N SER A 139 -8.05 -25.76 -16.45
CA SER A 139 -7.02 -26.78 -16.63
C SER A 139 -6.71 -27.57 -15.33
N VAL A 140 -6.55 -26.84 -14.22
CA VAL A 140 -6.26 -27.46 -12.90
C VAL A 140 -7.48 -28.23 -12.41
N THR A 141 -8.70 -27.66 -12.50
CA THR A 141 -9.93 -28.34 -12.07
C THR A 141 -10.18 -29.62 -12.88
N GLU A 142 -10.02 -29.58 -14.20
CA GLU A 142 -10.15 -30.75 -15.07
C GLU A 142 -9.13 -31.84 -14.71
N SER A 143 -7.86 -31.44 -14.52
CA SER A 143 -6.79 -32.35 -14.13
C SER A 143 -7.02 -32.99 -12.75
N LEU A 144 -7.55 -32.22 -11.77
CA LEU A 144 -7.92 -32.73 -10.45
C LEU A 144 -9.09 -33.72 -10.53
N ARG A 145 -10.14 -33.39 -11.27
CA ARG A 145 -11.28 -34.31 -11.47
C ARG A 145 -10.89 -35.61 -12.13
N ALA A 146 -9.98 -35.55 -13.12
CA ALA A 146 -9.48 -36.77 -13.77
C ALA A 146 -8.65 -37.67 -12.85
N LYS A 147 -7.96 -37.08 -11.83
CA LYS A 147 -7.07 -37.82 -10.91
C LYS A 147 -7.76 -38.25 -9.60
N LEU A 148 -8.58 -37.40 -9.03
CA LEU A 148 -9.19 -37.57 -7.69
C LEU A 148 -10.67 -37.99 -7.76
N GLY A 149 -11.30 -37.89 -8.93
CA GLY A 149 -12.74 -37.96 -9.07
C GLY A 149 -13.46 -36.64 -8.73
N ALA A 150 -14.74 -36.53 -9.10
CA ALA A 150 -15.49 -35.31 -8.96
C ALA A 150 -15.68 -34.89 -7.49
N GLU A 151 -16.03 -35.82 -6.62
CA GLU A 151 -16.33 -35.54 -5.22
C GLU A 151 -15.15 -34.88 -4.47
N LEU A 152 -13.95 -35.46 -4.54
CA LEU A 152 -12.76 -34.93 -3.86
C LEU A 152 -12.23 -33.66 -4.54
N ALA A 153 -12.35 -33.57 -5.86
CA ALA A 153 -11.92 -32.39 -6.60
C ALA A 153 -12.76 -31.14 -6.27
N ASP A 154 -14.08 -31.31 -6.06
CA ASP A 154 -14.99 -30.21 -5.73
C ASP A 154 -14.79 -29.70 -4.28
N TRP A 155 -14.09 -30.42 -3.42
CA TRP A 155 -13.69 -29.92 -2.09
C TRP A 155 -12.43 -29.09 -2.12
N ILE A 156 -11.67 -29.09 -3.23
CA ILE A 156 -10.47 -28.28 -3.38
C ILE A 156 -10.85 -26.89 -3.88
N ARG A 157 -10.65 -25.88 -3.04
CA ARG A 157 -10.91 -24.50 -3.43
C ARG A 157 -9.66 -23.87 -4.04
N ILE A 158 -9.79 -23.27 -5.24
CA ILE A 158 -8.71 -22.61 -5.95
C ILE A 158 -8.95 -21.11 -5.90
N SER A 159 -7.98 -20.35 -5.39
CA SER A 159 -7.96 -18.90 -5.41
C SER A 159 -6.73 -18.35 -6.12
N PHE A 160 -6.86 -17.17 -6.74
CA PHE A 160 -5.80 -16.49 -7.46
C PHE A 160 -5.60 -15.10 -6.88
N HIS A 161 -4.34 -14.75 -6.63
CA HIS A 161 -3.91 -13.52 -5.98
C HIS A 161 -2.84 -12.86 -6.86
N PHE A 162 -3.14 -11.66 -7.37
CA PHE A 162 -2.25 -10.94 -8.29
C PHE A 162 -1.47 -9.85 -7.58
N PHE A 163 -0.18 -9.75 -7.86
CA PHE A 163 0.66 -8.66 -7.40
C PHE A 163 1.23 -7.88 -8.60
N PRO A 164 1.21 -6.52 -8.61
CA PRO A 164 0.60 -5.67 -7.61
C PRO A 164 -0.93 -5.76 -7.62
N GLU A 165 -1.51 -5.57 -6.44
CA GLU A 165 -2.96 -5.60 -6.28
C GLU A 165 -3.61 -4.46 -7.05
N GLY A 166 -4.73 -4.72 -7.70
CA GLY A 166 -5.54 -3.68 -8.34
C GLY A 166 -6.38 -2.93 -7.29
N TRP A 167 -5.80 -1.92 -6.65
CA TRP A 167 -6.50 -1.09 -5.64
C TRP A 167 -7.61 -0.21 -6.24
N ASN A 168 -7.70 -0.15 -7.55
CA ASN A 168 -8.63 0.72 -8.30
C ASN A 168 -9.83 -0.03 -8.89
N GLU A 169 -9.99 -1.32 -8.63
CA GLU A 169 -11.15 -2.07 -9.12
C GLU A 169 -12.38 -1.73 -8.26
N PRO A 170 -13.48 -1.20 -8.87
CA PRO A 170 -14.63 -0.67 -8.14
C PRO A 170 -15.48 -1.71 -7.38
N ASN A 171 -15.17 -2.99 -7.49
CA ASN A 171 -15.98 -4.09 -6.98
C ASN A 171 -15.29 -5.00 -5.94
N ARG A 172 -14.09 -4.63 -5.43
CA ARG A 172 -13.47 -5.34 -4.30
C ARG A 172 -13.57 -4.45 -3.06
N ASP A 173 -13.97 -5.03 -1.93
CA ASP A 173 -13.68 -4.47 -0.62
C ASP A 173 -12.24 -3.95 -0.65
N HIS A 174 -12.04 -2.63 -0.48
CA HIS A 174 -10.78 -1.91 -0.68
C HIS A 174 -9.67 -2.35 0.28
N GLY A 175 -9.47 -3.64 0.46
CA GLY A 175 -8.46 -4.23 1.31
C GLY A 175 -7.30 -4.80 0.50
N ALA A 176 -6.10 -4.67 1.04
CA ALA A 176 -4.95 -5.39 0.52
C ALA A 176 -5.17 -6.89 0.67
N ASP A 177 -4.75 -7.64 -0.34
CA ASP A 177 -4.76 -9.09 -0.28
C ASP A 177 -3.66 -9.60 0.67
N VAL A 178 -4.04 -9.78 1.93
CA VAL A 178 -3.13 -10.17 3.02
C VAL A 178 -2.40 -11.49 2.71
N THR A 179 -2.97 -12.31 1.81
CA THR A 179 -2.39 -13.59 1.37
C THR A 179 -1.04 -13.41 0.68
N LEU A 180 -0.85 -12.28 -0.03
CA LEU A 180 0.41 -11.94 -0.67
C LEU A 180 1.51 -11.48 0.32
N TYR A 181 1.14 -11.31 1.60
CA TYR A 181 2.02 -10.79 2.66
C TYR A 181 2.17 -11.75 3.84
N PRO A 182 2.76 -12.95 3.64
CA PRO A 182 2.90 -13.95 4.70
C PRO A 182 3.74 -13.46 5.88
N ASP A 183 4.61 -12.47 5.67
CA ASP A 183 5.38 -11.79 6.70
C ASP A 183 4.49 -11.00 7.69
N LEU A 184 3.35 -10.46 7.24
CA LEU A 184 2.40 -9.80 8.11
C LEU A 184 1.61 -10.80 8.97
N LEU A 185 1.30 -11.97 8.42
CA LEU A 185 0.60 -13.04 9.15
C LEU A 185 1.46 -13.60 10.27
N ASN A 186 2.74 -13.90 9.99
CA ASN A 186 3.66 -14.46 11.00
C ASN A 186 4.03 -13.46 12.10
N GLN A 187 4.05 -12.14 11.82
CA GLN A 187 4.25 -11.12 12.84
C GLN A 187 3.08 -11.04 13.83
N ASN A 188 1.90 -11.55 13.46
CA ASN A 188 0.74 -11.54 14.32
C ASN A 188 0.92 -12.45 15.53
N ASP A 189 1.60 -13.58 15.40
CA ASP A 189 1.74 -14.55 16.48
C ASP A 189 2.86 -14.20 17.47
N THR A 190 3.98 -13.69 16.99
CA THR A 190 5.14 -13.34 17.85
C THR A 190 4.99 -12.02 18.59
N LYS A 191 4.11 -11.12 18.15
CA LYS A 191 3.92 -9.77 18.72
C LYS A 191 2.54 -9.54 19.37
N LYS A 192 1.88 -10.58 19.86
CA LYS A 192 0.53 -10.46 20.49
C LYS A 192 0.55 -9.51 21.69
N PHE A 193 1.45 -9.71 22.65
CA PHE A 193 1.53 -8.87 23.86
C PHE A 193 1.82 -7.39 23.54
N PRO A 194 2.84 -7.04 22.76
CA PRO A 194 3.06 -5.64 22.36
C PRO A 194 1.87 -4.97 21.68
N ARG A 195 1.10 -5.70 20.88
CA ARG A 195 -0.11 -5.17 20.22
C ARG A 195 -1.25 -4.89 21.20
N ILE A 196 -1.46 -5.79 22.16
CA ILE A 196 -2.44 -5.57 23.23
C ILE A 196 -2.05 -4.32 24.03
N LEU A 197 -0.79 -4.19 24.38
CA LEU A 197 -0.27 -3.01 25.10
C LEU A 197 -0.48 -1.74 24.28
N LYS A 198 -0.16 -1.76 22.97
CA LYS A 198 -0.43 -0.63 22.07
C LYS A 198 -1.91 -0.27 22.06
N ARG A 199 -2.80 -1.25 21.94
CA ARG A 199 -4.24 -0.99 21.93
C ARG A 199 -4.74 -0.44 23.26
N ALA A 200 -4.23 -0.92 24.39
CA ALA A 200 -4.52 -0.37 25.71
C ALA A 200 -4.07 1.10 25.80
N MET A 201 -2.85 1.42 25.34
CA MET A 201 -2.34 2.80 25.28
C MET A 201 -3.21 3.70 24.38
N ASP A 202 -3.63 3.19 23.24
CA ASP A 202 -4.52 3.91 22.29
C ASP A 202 -5.86 4.24 22.94
N ILE A 203 -6.49 3.26 23.60
CA ILE A 203 -7.80 3.44 24.25
C ILE A 203 -7.67 4.40 25.44
N THR A 204 -6.74 4.14 26.39
CA THR A 204 -6.60 4.97 27.57
C THR A 204 -6.19 6.39 27.24
N GLY A 205 -5.23 6.57 26.32
CA GLY A 205 -4.80 7.89 25.88
C GLY A 205 -5.91 8.67 25.18
N SER A 206 -6.73 7.99 24.35
CA SER A 206 -7.86 8.65 23.67
C SER A 206 -8.98 9.03 24.62
N ILE A 207 -9.31 8.19 25.62
CA ILE A 207 -10.31 8.52 26.63
C ILE A 207 -9.83 9.72 27.44
N LEU A 208 -8.59 9.71 27.93
CA LEU A 208 -8.01 10.81 28.70
C LEU A 208 -8.00 12.11 27.86
N ALA A 209 -7.61 12.04 26.59
CA ALA A 209 -7.61 13.21 25.72
C ALA A 209 -9.03 13.74 25.50
N LEU A 210 -10.03 12.90 25.23
CA LEU A 210 -11.42 13.33 25.05
C LEU A 210 -12.00 13.93 26.33
N LEU A 211 -11.71 13.37 27.50
CA LEU A 211 -12.15 13.93 28.78
C LEU A 211 -11.49 15.29 29.05
N LEU A 212 -10.17 15.40 28.89
CA LEU A 212 -9.42 16.62 29.11
C LEU A 212 -9.85 17.75 28.17
N PHE A 213 -10.00 17.41 26.88
CA PHE A 213 -10.38 18.39 25.86
C PHE A 213 -11.89 18.53 25.66
N SER A 214 -12.74 17.87 26.47
CA SER A 214 -14.21 17.96 26.34
C SER A 214 -14.76 19.41 26.39
N PRO A 215 -14.28 20.33 27.27
CA PRO A 215 -14.74 21.71 27.25
C PRO A 215 -14.35 22.43 25.95
N VAL A 216 -13.11 22.21 25.47
CA VAL A 216 -12.61 22.78 24.23
C VAL A 216 -13.43 22.25 23.04
N PHE A 217 -13.76 20.97 23.07
CA PHE A 217 -14.57 20.31 22.05
C PHE A 217 -15.99 20.94 21.96
N ALA A 218 -16.63 21.21 23.10
CA ALA A 218 -17.93 21.87 23.18
C ALA A 218 -17.87 23.32 22.66
N ILE A 219 -16.85 24.09 23.07
CA ILE A 219 -16.65 25.48 22.62
C ILE A 219 -16.42 25.53 21.11
N ILE A 220 -15.52 24.71 20.57
CA ILE A 220 -15.25 24.66 19.11
C ILE A 220 -16.54 24.29 18.36
N SER A 221 -17.28 23.29 18.84
CA SER A 221 -18.54 22.86 18.22
C SER A 221 -19.56 24.00 18.15
N ALA A 222 -19.73 24.76 19.25
CA ALA A 222 -20.61 25.92 19.31
C ALA A 222 -20.16 27.03 18.33
N ILE A 223 -18.87 27.39 18.32
CA ILE A 223 -18.31 28.40 17.43
C ILE A 223 -18.53 28.01 15.95
N ILE A 224 -18.22 26.76 15.56
CA ILE A 224 -18.44 26.29 14.19
C ILE A 224 -19.95 26.38 13.81
N LYS A 225 -20.82 25.99 14.72
CA LYS A 225 -22.28 26.01 14.44
C LYS A 225 -22.83 27.41 14.30
N LEU A 226 -22.31 28.36 15.09
CA LEU A 226 -22.75 29.76 15.06
C LEU A 226 -22.16 30.57 13.90
N THR A 227 -20.91 30.22 13.49
CA THR A 227 -20.18 31.02 12.47
C THR A 227 -20.38 30.52 11.04
N SER A 228 -20.87 29.30 10.84
CA SER A 228 -21.03 28.75 9.50
C SER A 228 -22.15 27.71 9.39
N LYS A 229 -22.89 27.73 8.28
CA LYS A 229 -23.99 26.78 8.00
C LYS A 229 -23.41 25.40 7.67
N GLY A 230 -23.99 24.32 8.24
CA GLY A 230 -23.64 22.94 7.94
C GLY A 230 -23.23 22.10 9.17
N PRO A 231 -22.70 20.88 8.99
CA PRO A 231 -22.32 19.98 10.09
C PRO A 231 -21.06 20.47 10.82
N ILE A 232 -20.95 20.12 12.12
CA ILE A 232 -19.79 20.45 12.96
C ILE A 232 -18.56 19.68 12.50
N PHE A 233 -18.74 18.40 12.17
CA PHE A 233 -17.67 17.52 11.72
C PHE A 233 -17.58 17.46 10.20
N TYR A 234 -16.37 17.55 9.71
CA TYR A 234 -16.00 17.15 8.37
C TYR A 234 -15.69 15.66 8.38
N ARG A 235 -16.31 14.94 7.46
CA ARG A 235 -16.13 13.50 7.26
C ARG A 235 -15.44 13.28 5.93
N GLN A 236 -14.37 12.51 5.93
CA GLN A 236 -13.62 12.19 4.72
C GLN A 236 -13.27 10.71 4.72
N GLU A 237 -13.49 10.07 3.59
CA GLU A 237 -13.02 8.70 3.42
C GLU A 237 -11.50 8.67 3.36
N ARG A 238 -10.90 7.79 4.14
CA ARG A 238 -9.45 7.55 4.22
C ARG A 238 -9.17 6.07 4.21
N VAL A 239 -7.92 5.73 3.86
CA VAL A 239 -7.47 4.35 3.82
C VAL A 239 -6.70 4.04 5.10
N GLY A 240 -7.17 3.00 5.79
CA GLY A 240 -6.60 2.47 7.02
C GLY A 240 -5.68 1.27 6.79
N GLN A 241 -5.42 0.53 7.88
CA GLN A 241 -4.59 -0.66 7.83
C GLN A 241 -5.19 -1.72 6.88
N TYR A 242 -4.34 -2.42 6.17
CA TYR A 242 -4.69 -3.41 5.13
C TYR A 242 -5.52 -2.82 3.98
N GLY A 243 -5.41 -1.52 3.72
CA GLY A 243 -6.15 -0.87 2.64
C GLY A 243 -7.65 -0.67 2.91
N ARG A 244 -8.15 -0.95 4.12
CA ARG A 244 -9.57 -0.81 4.45
C ARG A 244 -9.98 0.66 4.56
N GLY A 245 -11.06 1.02 3.88
CA GLY A 245 -11.64 2.36 3.98
C GLY A 245 -12.26 2.62 5.36
N PHE A 246 -12.16 3.85 5.86
CA PHE A 246 -12.84 4.30 7.07
C PHE A 246 -13.18 5.78 6.99
N THR A 247 -14.17 6.22 7.79
CA THR A 247 -14.58 7.62 7.87
C THR A 247 -13.71 8.38 8.85
N PHE A 248 -12.82 9.20 8.31
CA PHE A 248 -11.92 10.07 9.06
C PHE A 248 -12.67 11.34 9.54
N LEU A 249 -12.54 11.67 10.82
CA LEU A 249 -13.27 12.76 11.46
C LEU A 249 -12.35 13.94 11.74
N LYS A 250 -12.82 15.15 11.39
CA LYS A 250 -12.20 16.43 11.78
C LYS A 250 -13.28 17.46 12.15
N PHE A 251 -12.90 18.51 12.87
CA PHE A 251 -13.75 19.70 12.90
C PHE A 251 -13.74 20.39 11.54
N ARG A 252 -14.88 20.91 11.14
CA ARG A 252 -15.02 21.65 9.89
C ARG A 252 -14.20 22.95 9.96
N SER A 253 -13.19 23.05 9.12
CA SER A 253 -12.30 24.22 8.98
C SER A 253 -12.44 24.92 7.63
N MET A 254 -13.27 24.38 6.72
CA MET A 254 -13.49 24.89 5.36
C MET A 254 -14.97 25.04 5.07
N THR A 255 -15.31 25.85 4.06
CA THR A 255 -16.67 25.98 3.52
C THR A 255 -17.11 24.72 2.78
N CYS A 256 -18.42 24.46 2.69
CA CYS A 256 -18.95 23.21 2.11
C CYS A 256 -18.85 23.13 0.58
N ALA A 257 -18.68 24.26 -0.12
CA ALA A 257 -18.53 24.30 -1.58
C ALA A 257 -17.04 24.07 -1.96
N ASN A 258 -16.63 22.82 -2.04
CA ASN A 258 -15.23 22.46 -2.31
C ASN A 258 -15.09 21.71 -3.62
N ASP A 259 -14.25 22.22 -4.52
CA ASP A 259 -13.72 21.46 -5.64
C ASP A 259 -12.54 20.59 -5.13
N PRO A 260 -12.65 19.26 -5.17
CA PRO A 260 -11.55 18.37 -4.79
C PRO A 260 -10.41 18.37 -5.82
N GLY A 261 -10.62 18.90 -7.03
CA GLY A 261 -9.63 18.88 -8.14
C GLY A 261 -8.31 19.53 -7.78
N ILE A 262 -8.35 20.74 -7.19
CA ILE A 262 -7.14 21.50 -6.82
C ILE A 262 -6.25 20.69 -5.86
N HIS A 263 -6.87 20.02 -4.88
CA HIS A 263 -6.11 19.21 -3.93
C HIS A 263 -5.57 17.92 -4.57
N ARG A 264 -6.35 17.30 -5.46
CA ARG A 264 -5.94 16.08 -6.18
C ARG A 264 -4.71 16.34 -7.06
N ASP A 265 -4.73 17.43 -7.84
CA ASP A 265 -3.60 17.82 -8.69
C ASP A 265 -2.35 18.15 -7.88
N TYR A 266 -2.51 18.88 -6.78
CA TYR A 266 -1.40 19.17 -5.88
C TYR A 266 -0.76 17.90 -5.33
N VAL A 267 -1.56 16.98 -4.79
CA VAL A 267 -1.07 15.72 -4.21
C VAL A 267 -0.40 14.86 -5.26
N ARG A 268 -0.97 14.75 -6.47
CA ARG A 268 -0.37 14.01 -7.58
C ARG A 268 1.03 14.54 -7.90
N ARG A 269 1.19 15.85 -8.02
CA ARG A 269 2.48 16.50 -8.28
C ARG A 269 3.46 16.35 -7.12
N PHE A 270 2.97 16.38 -5.88
CA PHE A 270 3.78 16.13 -4.69
C PHE A 270 4.33 14.70 -4.65
N ILE A 271 3.49 13.69 -4.93
CA ILE A 271 3.89 12.29 -5.00
C ILE A 271 4.87 12.04 -6.17
N ALA A 272 4.67 12.71 -7.29
CA ALA A 272 5.59 12.66 -8.44
C ALA A 272 6.96 13.33 -8.17
N GLY A 273 7.10 14.08 -7.07
CA GLY A 273 8.34 14.83 -6.75
C GLY A 273 8.52 16.11 -7.55
N GLU A 274 7.48 16.56 -8.26
CA GLU A 274 7.52 17.77 -9.10
C GLU A 274 7.46 19.06 -8.26
N ILE A 275 6.88 18.97 -7.06
CA ILE A 275 6.80 20.09 -6.11
C ILE A 275 8.07 20.05 -5.27
N GLY A 276 9.01 20.91 -5.57
CA GLY A 276 10.32 20.98 -4.91
C GLY A 276 11.48 21.13 -5.90
N SER A 277 11.33 20.58 -7.10
CA SER A 277 12.32 20.79 -8.19
C SER A 277 12.21 22.17 -8.86
N LYS A 278 11.08 22.87 -8.69
CA LYS A 278 10.80 24.21 -9.26
C LYS A 278 10.74 25.33 -8.24
N ALA A 279 11.23 25.16 -7.02
CA ALA A 279 11.55 26.27 -6.14
C ALA A 279 12.79 26.99 -6.69
N THR A 280 12.60 27.65 -7.83
CA THR A 280 13.57 28.56 -8.45
C THR A 280 13.65 29.81 -7.58
N GLY A 281 14.76 30.03 -6.92
CA GLY A 281 15.07 31.25 -6.22
C GLY A 281 15.20 31.07 -4.71
N SER A 282 16.40 31.19 -4.24
CA SER A 282 16.93 31.52 -2.91
C SER A 282 16.33 30.90 -1.63
N ASP A 283 15.25 30.16 -1.68
CA ASP A 283 14.69 29.49 -0.51
C ASP A 283 15.32 28.11 -0.28
N LYS A 284 16.25 28.07 0.65
CA LYS A 284 16.93 26.84 1.10
C LYS A 284 15.99 25.79 1.74
N ASN A 285 14.67 26.09 1.84
CA ASN A 285 13.71 25.25 2.52
C ASN A 285 12.36 25.20 1.78
N PRO A 286 12.12 24.27 0.86
CA PRO A 286 10.83 24.12 0.19
C PRO A 286 9.73 23.70 1.17
N VAL A 287 8.59 24.41 1.18
CA VAL A 287 7.41 24.08 1.98
C VAL A 287 6.42 23.32 1.09
N PHE A 288 6.18 22.04 1.41
CA PHE A 288 5.25 21.18 0.70
C PHE A 288 3.81 21.30 1.26
N LYS A 289 3.19 22.48 1.09
CA LYS A 289 1.82 22.74 1.54
C LYS A 289 1.16 23.82 0.68
N ILE A 290 -0.14 23.71 0.45
CA ILE A 290 -0.92 24.78 -0.19
C ILE A 290 -1.03 25.93 0.80
N THR A 291 -0.36 27.05 0.51
CA THR A 291 -0.46 28.30 1.27
C THR A 291 -1.61 29.14 0.75
N ALA A 292 -2.38 29.76 1.66
CA ALA A 292 -3.50 30.66 1.33
C ALA A 292 -4.68 30.01 0.57
N ASP A 293 -5.20 28.89 1.08
CA ASP A 293 -6.43 28.26 0.54
C ASP A 293 -7.66 29.14 0.86
N PRO A 294 -8.34 29.74 -0.16
CA PRO A 294 -9.47 30.65 0.06
C PRO A 294 -10.70 29.97 0.69
N ARG A 295 -10.74 28.66 0.69
CA ARG A 295 -11.83 27.85 1.25
C ARG A 295 -11.81 27.80 2.78
N VAL A 296 -10.70 28.16 3.41
CA VAL A 296 -10.51 28.08 4.86
C VAL A 296 -11.24 29.23 5.56
N THR A 297 -12.14 28.89 6.49
CA THR A 297 -12.85 29.88 7.29
C THR A 297 -11.90 30.59 8.28
N ARG A 298 -12.26 31.78 8.80
CA ARG A 298 -11.47 32.48 9.82
C ARG A 298 -11.21 31.59 11.04
N VAL A 299 -12.28 30.95 11.54
CA VAL A 299 -12.19 29.97 12.64
C VAL A 299 -11.35 28.77 12.23
N GLY A 300 -11.54 28.26 11.02
CA GLY A 300 -10.78 27.16 10.47
C GLY A 300 -9.28 27.42 10.39
N LYS A 301 -8.87 28.68 10.10
CA LYS A 301 -7.45 29.07 10.10
C LYS A 301 -6.83 28.92 11.49
N PHE A 302 -7.53 29.35 12.53
CA PHE A 302 -7.10 29.15 13.92
C PHE A 302 -7.01 27.66 14.28
N LEU A 303 -8.07 26.89 13.98
CA LEU A 303 -8.12 25.47 14.29
C LEU A 303 -6.98 24.69 13.62
N ARG A 304 -6.68 24.98 12.35
CA ARG A 304 -5.57 24.35 11.61
C ARG A 304 -4.20 24.75 12.15
N ARG A 305 -4.03 26.01 12.55
CA ARG A 305 -2.78 26.49 13.14
C ARG A 305 -2.46 25.78 14.46
N THR A 306 -3.50 25.55 15.28
CA THR A 306 -3.39 24.89 16.58
C THR A 306 -3.55 23.38 16.52
N SER A 307 -3.84 22.82 15.34
CA SER A 307 -4.18 21.40 15.13
C SER A 307 -5.40 20.93 15.96
N LEU A 308 -6.21 21.84 16.46
CA LEU A 308 -7.43 21.51 17.20
C LEU A 308 -8.52 20.91 16.31
N ASP A 309 -8.44 21.14 14.98
CA ASP A 309 -9.33 20.49 14.02
C ASP A 309 -9.18 18.97 14.00
N GLU A 310 -8.10 18.42 14.54
CA GLU A 310 -7.82 16.99 14.57
C GLU A 310 -8.34 16.26 15.82
N LEU A 311 -8.85 16.98 16.83
CA LEU A 311 -9.39 16.36 18.06
C LEU A 311 -10.45 15.27 17.82
N PRO A 312 -11.37 15.36 16.84
CA PRO A 312 -12.33 14.28 16.59
C PRO A 312 -11.72 12.95 16.18
N GLN A 313 -10.44 12.92 15.76
CA GLN A 313 -9.74 11.67 15.42
C GLN A 313 -9.55 10.73 16.62
N PHE A 314 -9.57 11.22 17.85
CA PHE A 314 -9.57 10.36 19.04
C PHE A 314 -10.76 9.40 19.05
N ILE A 315 -11.89 9.77 18.44
CA ILE A 315 -13.04 8.89 18.23
C ILE A 315 -12.69 7.76 17.25
N ASN A 316 -11.95 8.04 16.15
CA ASN A 316 -11.48 7.00 15.24
C ASN A 316 -10.49 6.04 15.92
N VAL A 317 -9.66 6.55 16.84
CA VAL A 317 -8.77 5.70 17.63
C VAL A 317 -9.57 4.78 18.56
N LEU A 318 -10.60 5.28 19.25
CA LEU A 318 -11.47 4.46 20.09
C LEU A 318 -12.20 3.37 19.30
N LYS A 319 -12.68 3.69 18.10
CA LYS A 319 -13.28 2.71 17.17
C LYS A 319 -12.28 1.66 16.69
N GLY A 320 -10.97 1.91 16.81
CA GLY A 320 -9.91 1.02 16.34
C GLY A 320 -9.55 1.16 14.86
N GLU A 321 -10.09 2.17 14.20
CA GLU A 321 -9.78 2.53 12.82
C GLU A 321 -8.39 3.18 12.72
N MET A 322 -7.99 3.89 13.78
CA MET A 322 -6.70 4.57 13.94
C MET A 322 -6.00 4.18 15.23
N SER A 323 -4.78 4.65 15.39
CA SER A 323 -3.94 4.62 16.59
C SER A 323 -3.56 6.06 16.97
N LEU A 324 -3.09 6.29 18.19
CA LEU A 324 -2.49 7.57 18.57
C LEU A 324 -1.26 7.87 17.72
N VAL A 325 -0.41 6.87 17.51
CA VAL A 325 0.84 6.99 16.74
C VAL A 325 0.84 6.02 15.56
N GLY A 326 1.11 6.54 14.38
CA GLY A 326 1.18 5.78 13.13
C GLY A 326 1.36 6.67 11.90
N PRO A 327 1.45 6.07 10.71
CA PRO A 327 1.41 6.82 9.45
C PRO A 327 0.14 7.64 9.28
N ARG A 328 0.24 8.78 8.60
CA ARG A 328 -0.97 9.54 8.25
C ARG A 328 -1.84 8.73 7.28
N PRO A 329 -3.16 8.59 7.51
CA PRO A 329 -4.03 7.86 6.59
C PRO A 329 -4.16 8.62 5.25
N PRO A 330 -3.85 7.96 4.11
CA PRO A 330 -3.99 8.57 2.79
C PRO A 330 -5.46 8.68 2.37
N ILE A 331 -5.73 9.59 1.43
CA ILE A 331 -7.00 9.65 0.73
C ILE A 331 -7.02 8.57 -0.37
N PRO A 332 -8.16 7.96 -0.73
CA PRO A 332 -8.21 6.91 -1.75
C PRO A 332 -7.50 7.27 -3.06
N TYR A 333 -7.70 8.48 -3.60
CA TYR A 333 -7.06 8.90 -4.85
C TYR A 333 -5.52 9.11 -4.74
N GLU A 334 -4.95 9.26 -3.53
CA GLU A 334 -3.50 9.30 -3.35
C GLU A 334 -2.88 7.95 -3.73
N LEU A 335 -3.57 6.85 -3.42
CA LEU A 335 -3.09 5.49 -3.71
C LEU A 335 -2.96 5.21 -5.20
N GLU A 336 -3.74 5.90 -6.04
CA GLU A 336 -3.64 5.81 -7.50
C GLU A 336 -2.26 6.28 -8.00
N SER A 337 -1.67 7.23 -7.29
CA SER A 337 -0.35 7.79 -7.62
C SER A 337 0.80 7.11 -6.88
N TYR A 338 0.51 6.14 -5.99
CA TYR A 338 1.52 5.46 -5.20
C TYR A 338 2.30 4.46 -6.05
N ARG A 339 3.63 4.49 -5.93
CA ARG A 339 4.47 3.38 -6.36
C ARG A 339 4.20 2.18 -5.45
N THR A 340 4.47 0.98 -5.91
CA THR A 340 4.18 -0.27 -5.17
C THR A 340 4.77 -0.26 -3.76
N TRP A 341 6.00 0.23 -3.57
CA TRP A 341 6.64 0.28 -2.26
C TRP A 341 6.02 1.33 -1.31
N HIS A 342 5.37 2.39 -1.85
CA HIS A 342 4.65 3.37 -1.02
C HIS A 342 3.44 2.74 -0.31
N ARG A 343 2.82 1.74 -0.93
CA ARG A 343 1.61 1.07 -0.40
C ARG A 343 1.87 0.35 0.91
N ARG A 344 3.11 -0.07 1.18
CA ARG A 344 3.48 -0.75 2.43
C ARG A 344 3.19 0.06 3.69
N ARG A 345 3.20 1.39 3.62
CA ARG A 345 2.90 2.25 4.77
C ARG A 345 1.49 2.04 5.34
N VAL A 346 0.53 1.61 4.50
CA VAL A 346 -0.86 1.34 4.92
C VAL A 346 -1.10 -0.14 5.23
N LEU A 347 -0.13 -1.02 4.97
CA LEU A 347 -0.24 -2.45 5.23
C LEU A 347 0.27 -2.82 6.64
N ASP A 348 1.44 -2.32 7.00
CA ASP A 348 2.19 -2.82 8.15
C ASP A 348 1.60 -2.38 9.49
N VAL A 349 1.06 -1.16 9.59
CA VAL A 349 0.57 -0.59 10.85
C VAL A 349 -0.70 0.24 10.67
N LYS A 350 -1.46 0.41 11.76
CA LYS A 350 -2.62 1.31 11.77
C LYS A 350 -2.18 2.76 11.54
N PRO A 351 -2.99 3.56 10.81
CA PRO A 351 -2.73 4.99 10.69
C PRO A 351 -2.86 5.68 12.05
N GLY A 352 -2.11 6.78 12.23
CA GLY A 352 -2.06 7.51 13.49
C GLY A 352 -2.54 8.96 13.39
N ILE A 353 -2.87 9.54 14.55
CA ILE A 353 -3.10 10.99 14.70
C ILE A 353 -1.76 11.71 14.52
N THR A 354 -0.68 11.20 15.15
CA THR A 354 0.69 11.66 14.98
C THR A 354 1.58 10.53 14.51
N GLY A 355 2.78 10.85 14.02
CA GLY A 355 3.71 9.86 13.49
C GLY A 355 5.14 10.35 13.42
N LEU A 356 6.06 9.43 13.13
CA LEU A 356 7.50 9.71 13.13
C LEU A 356 7.88 10.83 12.14
N TRP A 357 7.30 10.83 10.94
CA TRP A 357 7.57 11.89 9.96
C TRP A 357 6.97 13.24 10.40
N GLN A 358 5.81 13.22 11.07
CA GLN A 358 5.15 14.44 11.55
C GLN A 358 5.95 15.17 12.63
N VAL A 359 6.66 14.43 13.48
CA VAL A 359 7.51 15.04 14.52
C VAL A 359 8.93 15.37 14.03
N LYS A 360 9.43 14.69 12.97
CA LYS A 360 10.80 14.88 12.48
C LYS A 360 10.93 15.85 11.32
N GLY A 361 10.01 15.87 10.37
CA GLY A 361 10.20 16.57 9.09
C GLY A 361 9.06 17.48 8.66
N ARG A 362 7.80 17.16 9.03
CA ARG A 362 6.60 17.93 8.65
C ARG A 362 6.56 18.33 7.16
N SER A 363 6.28 19.61 6.91
CA SER A 363 6.11 20.21 5.58
C SER A 363 7.40 20.34 4.75
N ARG A 364 8.56 19.99 5.32
CA ARG A 364 9.87 20.04 4.63
C ARG A 364 10.31 18.68 4.07
N THR A 365 9.54 17.65 4.32
CA THR A 365 9.90 16.28 3.94
C THR A 365 9.32 15.96 2.56
N SER A 366 10.14 15.43 1.65
CA SER A 366 9.65 14.90 0.38
C SER A 366 8.68 13.73 0.62
N PHE A 367 7.85 13.42 -0.37
CA PHE A 367 6.90 12.31 -0.22
C PHE A 367 7.62 10.97 0.03
N ASP A 368 8.68 10.70 -0.71
CA ASP A 368 9.48 9.48 -0.57
C ASP A 368 10.12 9.37 0.83
N ASP A 369 10.66 10.48 1.37
CA ASP A 369 11.24 10.47 2.71
C ASP A 369 10.18 10.33 3.81
N MET A 370 9.00 10.90 3.60
CA MET A 370 7.85 10.68 4.48
C MET A 370 7.50 9.20 4.55
N VAL A 371 7.39 8.53 3.38
CA VAL A 371 7.12 7.09 3.31
C VAL A 371 8.24 6.27 3.96
N ARG A 372 9.51 6.63 3.74
CA ARG A 372 10.65 5.96 4.40
C ARG A 372 10.59 6.06 5.92
N LEU A 373 10.20 7.23 6.46
CA LEU A 373 10.02 7.42 7.90
C LEU A 373 8.86 6.59 8.45
N ASP A 374 7.75 6.48 7.70
CA ASP A 374 6.62 5.63 8.07
C ASP A 374 6.99 4.14 8.06
N LEU A 375 7.72 3.67 7.04
CA LEU A 375 8.21 2.29 6.98
C LEU A 375 9.26 2.01 8.08
N ARG A 376 10.12 2.99 8.40
CA ARG A 376 11.04 2.89 9.53
C ARG A 376 10.28 2.73 10.84
N TYR A 377 9.25 3.54 11.07
CA TYR A 377 8.39 3.40 12.24
C TYR A 377 7.78 2.00 12.33
N ALA A 378 7.20 1.49 11.23
CA ALA A 378 6.62 0.16 11.18
C ALA A 378 7.63 -0.94 11.52
N GLY A 379 8.85 -0.85 10.97
CA GLY A 379 9.92 -1.83 11.18
C GLY A 379 10.57 -1.79 12.56
N THR A 380 10.63 -0.61 13.20
CA THR A 380 11.28 -0.41 14.50
C THR A 380 10.30 -0.12 15.63
N TRP A 381 9.01 -0.36 15.39
CA TRP A 381 7.97 -0.04 16.35
C TRP A 381 8.20 -0.69 17.72
N SER A 382 8.03 0.12 18.77
CA SER A 382 7.99 -0.29 20.16
C SER A 382 7.10 0.66 20.97
N PRO A 383 6.53 0.24 22.12
CA PRO A 383 5.74 1.12 22.99
C PRO A 383 6.51 2.38 23.40
N TRP A 384 7.82 2.24 23.64
CA TRP A 384 8.68 3.37 24.00
C TRP A 384 8.82 4.38 22.87
N LEU A 385 8.88 3.91 21.61
CA LEU A 385 8.91 4.80 20.45
C LEU A 385 7.62 5.61 20.34
N ASP A 386 6.47 5.00 20.64
CA ASP A 386 5.18 5.71 20.65
C ASP A 386 5.17 6.80 21.72
N ILE A 387 5.60 6.50 22.95
CA ILE A 387 5.69 7.50 24.03
C ILE A 387 6.61 8.66 23.61
N LYS A 388 7.77 8.36 23.01
CA LYS A 388 8.70 9.38 22.53
C LYS A 388 8.08 10.29 21.47
N ILE A 389 7.33 9.72 20.52
CA ILE A 389 6.65 10.48 19.49
C ILE A 389 5.53 11.33 20.10
N LEU A 390 4.74 10.78 21.03
CA LEU A 390 3.67 11.52 21.72
C LEU A 390 4.22 12.71 22.49
N LEU A 391 5.34 12.56 23.20
CA LEU A 391 6.00 13.66 23.92
C LEU A 391 6.57 14.74 22.99
N GLN A 392 6.99 14.39 21.77
CA GLN A 392 7.47 15.33 20.78
C GLN A 392 6.34 16.03 20.01
N THR A 393 5.14 15.46 20.00
CA THR A 393 3.99 15.97 19.21
C THR A 393 3.56 17.38 19.61
N PRO A 394 3.43 17.78 20.90
CA PRO A 394 3.05 19.14 21.27
C PRO A 394 4.05 20.17 20.73
N ARG A 395 5.35 19.92 20.91
CA ARG A 395 6.39 20.80 20.35
C ARG A 395 6.27 20.92 18.85
N ALA A 396 6.09 19.81 18.16
CA ALA A 396 5.89 19.80 16.71
C ALA A 396 4.57 20.49 16.32
N ALA A 397 3.48 20.40 17.09
CA ALA A 397 2.21 21.04 16.80
C ALA A 397 2.24 22.57 16.96
N PHE A 398 2.87 23.07 18.02
CA PHE A 398 2.83 24.49 18.37
C PHE A 398 4.02 25.30 17.82
N PHE A 399 5.21 24.69 17.75
CA PHE A 399 6.47 25.37 17.39
C PHE A 399 7.07 24.89 16.07
N GLY A 400 6.43 23.94 15.37
CA GLY A 400 6.94 23.46 14.10
C GLY A 400 6.75 24.50 13.00
N GLU A 401 7.82 24.92 12.35
CA GLU A 401 7.79 25.75 11.16
C GLU A 401 6.91 25.05 10.07
N GLY A 402 5.91 25.79 9.56
CA GLY A 402 4.94 25.25 8.59
C GLY A 402 3.55 24.91 9.16
N ALA A 403 3.21 25.32 10.37
CA ALA A 403 1.86 25.26 10.96
C ALA A 403 1.00 26.45 10.50
N TYR A 404 0.86 26.69 9.16
CA TYR A 404 0.00 27.78 8.62
C TYR A 404 -1.14 27.20 7.81
#